data_348a00f3be60b1106074e3d2b1204efc
#
_entry.id   348a00f3be60b1106074e3d2b1204efc
#
_cell.length_a   1.000
_cell.length_b   1.000
_cell.length_c   1.000
_cell.angle_alpha   90.00
_cell.angle_beta   90.00
_cell.angle_gamma   90.00
#
_symmetry.space_group_name_H-M   'P 1'
#
loop_
_entity.id
_entity.type
_entity.pdbx_description
1 polymer ?
#
loop_
_entity_poly.entity_id
_entity_poly.type
_entity_poly.pdbx_seq_one_letter_code
_entity_poly.pdbx_strand_id
1 'polypeptide(L)'
;IMRKILLFILVITQMSFITAQSLVVTGDNSVLNSDICLTTHSNLTVKNVSNKEHDIICEKNVISEPAGMSNYFCWGGLCYGSSTITSSAFLTLQAGQGDAVSFGGYFDAYCDQGIGIVEYCFYPDSDINDKSCFTITYNGSATSIKDYTLVTNVGDFYPNPASEMVYFTFNGNAAT
;
A
#
# COMPACT_ATOMS: atom_id res chain seq x y z
N ILE A 1 22.59 -10.25 56.07
CA ILE A 1 23.41 -10.40 54.83
C ILE A 1 22.66 -11.30 53.84
N MET A 2 22.17 -12.48 54.19
CA MET A 2 21.42 -13.41 53.32
C MET A 2 20.15 -12.79 52.69
N ARG A 3 19.39 -11.99 53.45
CA ARG A 3 18.14 -11.32 52.92
C ARG A 3 18.43 -10.28 51.85
N LYS A 4 19.58 -9.59 51.88
CA LYS A 4 19.98 -8.62 50.84
C LYS A 4 20.50 -9.32 49.58
N ILE A 5 21.14 -10.47 49.72
CA ILE A 5 21.62 -11.29 48.60
C ILE A 5 20.43 -11.92 47.87
N LEU A 6 19.39 -12.37 48.59
CA LEU A 6 18.16 -12.94 47.98
C LEU A 6 17.38 -11.89 47.18
N LEU A 7 17.32 -10.63 47.66
CA LEU A 7 16.70 -9.51 46.93
C LEU A 7 17.48 -9.15 45.64
N PHE A 8 18.82 -9.26 45.68
CA PHE A 8 19.63 -8.97 44.50
C PHE A 8 19.50 -10.05 43.42
N ILE A 9 19.36 -11.33 43.80
CA ILE A 9 19.14 -12.46 42.91
C ILE A 9 17.73 -12.34 42.28
N LEU A 10 16.69 -11.88 43.01
CA LEU A 10 15.34 -11.72 42.50
C LEU A 10 15.24 -10.61 41.45
N VAL A 11 16.06 -9.56 41.53
CA VAL A 11 16.09 -8.46 40.53
C VAL A 11 16.75 -8.88 39.22
N ILE A 12 17.75 -9.81 39.28
CA ILE A 12 18.45 -10.28 38.08
C ILE A 12 17.59 -11.23 37.25
N THR A 13 16.63 -11.95 37.85
CA THR A 13 15.73 -12.88 37.12
C THR A 13 14.62 -12.19 36.29
N GLN A 14 14.50 -10.87 36.34
CA GLN A 14 13.52 -10.07 35.55
C GLN A 14 14.13 -9.42 34.29
N MET A 15 15.30 -9.85 33.83
CA MET A 15 15.77 -9.48 32.50
C MET A 15 14.93 -10.20 31.48
N SER A 16 13.79 -9.60 31.14
CA SER A 16 13.03 -9.95 29.93
C SER A 16 13.97 -9.79 28.75
N PHE A 17 14.28 -10.87 28.05
CA PHE A 17 14.96 -10.79 26.76
C PHE A 17 14.01 -10.06 25.81
N ILE A 18 14.24 -8.77 25.62
CA ILE A 18 13.64 -8.03 24.53
C ILE A 18 14.33 -8.57 23.27
N THR A 19 13.69 -9.47 22.55
CA THR A 19 14.14 -9.85 21.22
C THR A 19 13.97 -8.62 20.35
N ALA A 20 15.06 -7.99 19.95
CA ALA A 20 15.01 -6.91 18.96
C ALA A 20 14.56 -7.52 17.64
N GLN A 21 13.58 -6.90 16.96
CA GLN A 21 13.17 -7.29 15.62
C GLN A 21 14.37 -7.25 14.68
N SER A 22 14.53 -8.31 13.86
CA SER A 22 15.61 -8.37 12.87
C SER A 22 15.35 -7.49 11.66
N LEU A 23 14.09 -7.08 11.43
CA LEU A 23 13.69 -6.32 10.26
C LEU A 23 13.02 -5.00 10.64
N VAL A 24 13.21 -4.00 9.78
CA VAL A 24 12.46 -2.74 9.80
C VAL A 24 11.83 -2.54 8.43
N VAL A 25 10.53 -2.27 8.40
CA VAL A 25 9.77 -1.99 7.18
C VAL A 25 9.31 -0.54 7.21
N THR A 26 9.52 0.16 6.10
CA THR A 26 9.13 1.57 5.93
C THR A 26 8.52 1.81 4.56
N GLY A 27 7.65 2.81 4.44
CA GLY A 27 6.99 3.18 3.20
C GLY A 27 5.85 4.16 3.43
N ASP A 28 5.04 4.37 2.41
CA ASP A 28 3.84 5.19 2.49
C ASP A 28 2.66 4.33 2.97
N ASN A 29 2.05 4.71 4.07
CA ASN A 29 0.93 4.00 4.67
C ASN A 29 -0.43 4.30 4.02
N SER A 30 -0.48 5.22 3.05
CA SER A 30 -1.67 5.58 2.30
C SER A 30 -1.31 5.91 0.87
N VAL A 31 -1.96 5.25 -0.07
CA VAL A 31 -1.80 5.48 -1.51
C VAL A 31 -3.14 5.95 -2.08
N LEU A 32 -3.14 7.17 -2.62
CA LEU A 32 -4.30 7.73 -3.31
C LEU A 32 -4.26 7.31 -4.78
N ASN A 33 -5.31 6.64 -5.24
CA ASN A 33 -5.54 6.39 -6.66
C ASN A 33 -6.52 7.42 -7.21
N SER A 34 -6.03 8.32 -8.03
CA SER A 34 -6.85 9.33 -8.73
C SER A 34 -7.59 8.77 -9.95
N ASP A 35 -7.15 7.64 -10.48
CA ASP A 35 -7.82 6.89 -11.56
C ASP A 35 -8.14 5.48 -11.07
N ILE A 36 -9.36 5.31 -10.57
CA ILE A 36 -9.86 4.05 -10.02
C ILE A 36 -9.99 2.91 -11.03
N CYS A 37 -9.83 3.19 -12.32
CA CYS A 37 -9.81 2.18 -13.37
C CYS A 37 -8.40 1.62 -13.62
N LEU A 38 -7.38 2.19 -12.99
CA LEU A 38 -6.01 1.70 -13.05
C LEU A 38 -5.62 1.01 -11.74
N THR A 39 -4.71 0.05 -11.86
CA THR A 39 -4.10 -0.61 -10.70
C THR A 39 -3.29 0.38 -9.87
N THR A 40 -3.59 0.46 -8.59
CA THR A 40 -2.79 1.22 -7.63
C THR A 40 -1.57 0.42 -7.22
N HIS A 41 -0.40 1.04 -7.22
CA HIS A 41 0.86 0.42 -6.85
C HIS A 41 1.46 1.09 -5.61
N SER A 42 2.01 0.28 -4.70
CA SER A 42 2.74 0.72 -3.52
C SER A 42 4.09 -0.01 -3.39
N ASN A 43 5.06 0.69 -2.83
CA ASN A 43 6.39 0.15 -2.53
C ASN A 43 6.67 0.22 -1.04
N LEU A 44 7.42 -0.75 -0.54
CA LEU A 44 7.98 -0.74 0.81
C LEU A 44 9.48 -0.95 0.75
N THR A 45 10.19 -0.38 1.72
CA THR A 45 11.60 -0.69 1.96
C THR A 45 11.68 -1.65 3.13
N VAL A 46 12.31 -2.79 2.91
CA VAL A 46 12.58 -3.81 3.93
C VAL A 46 14.06 -3.79 4.26
N LYS A 47 14.43 -3.58 5.51
CA LYS A 47 15.82 -3.51 5.96
C LYS A 47 16.10 -4.56 7.02
N ASN A 48 17.14 -5.34 6.82
CA ASN A 48 17.73 -6.21 7.85
C ASN A 48 18.58 -5.36 8.80
N VAL A 49 18.14 -5.20 10.04
CA VAL A 49 18.86 -4.45 11.08
C VAL A 49 19.61 -5.35 12.05
N SER A 50 19.56 -6.68 11.83
CA SER A 50 20.32 -7.65 12.60
C SER A 50 21.79 -7.69 12.17
N ASN A 51 22.59 -8.49 12.87
CA ASN A 51 24.02 -8.67 12.61
C ASN A 51 24.34 -9.91 11.75
N LYS A 52 23.33 -10.54 11.14
CA LYS A 52 23.47 -11.74 10.31
C LYS A 52 22.59 -11.66 9.07
N GLU A 53 22.88 -12.48 8.07
CA GLU A 53 22.06 -12.67 6.88
C GLU A 53 20.75 -13.38 7.21
N HIS A 54 19.69 -13.02 6.50
CA HIS A 54 18.38 -13.67 6.56
C HIS A 54 17.77 -13.83 5.19
N ASP A 55 17.12 -14.96 4.98
CA ASP A 55 16.17 -15.17 3.90
C ASP A 55 14.79 -14.69 4.36
N ILE A 56 14.25 -13.68 3.70
CA ILE A 56 13.05 -12.97 4.13
C ILE A 56 11.83 -13.42 3.33
N ILE A 57 10.81 -13.84 4.03
CA ILE A 57 9.48 -14.17 3.51
C ILE A 57 8.55 -12.96 3.67
N CYS A 58 7.63 -12.80 2.70
CA CYS A 58 6.54 -11.81 2.78
C CYS A 58 5.21 -12.52 2.98
N GLU A 59 4.42 -12.05 3.94
CA GLU A 59 3.06 -12.51 4.21
C GLU A 59 2.09 -11.34 4.05
N LYS A 60 0.97 -11.58 3.37
CA LYS A 60 -0.10 -10.61 3.14
C LYS A 60 -1.31 -10.93 4.00
N ASN A 61 -1.83 -9.94 4.71
CA ASN A 61 -3.06 -10.01 5.48
C ASN A 61 -4.04 -8.94 5.00
N VAL A 62 -5.17 -9.36 4.43
CA VAL A 62 -6.22 -8.44 3.95
C VAL A 62 -7.10 -8.06 5.13
N ILE A 63 -6.97 -6.80 5.59
CA ILE A 63 -7.78 -6.28 6.70
C ILE A 63 -9.16 -5.84 6.21
N SER A 64 -9.20 -5.18 5.03
CA SER A 64 -10.44 -4.74 4.39
C SER A 64 -10.28 -4.73 2.88
N GLU A 65 -11.22 -5.35 2.18
CA GLU A 65 -11.32 -5.33 0.72
C GLU A 65 -12.80 -5.23 0.34
N PRO A 66 -13.22 -4.14 -0.33
CA PRO A 66 -14.59 -4.01 -0.80
C PRO A 66 -14.92 -5.09 -1.84
N ALA A 67 -16.19 -5.50 -1.89
CA ALA A 67 -16.65 -6.49 -2.85
C ALA A 67 -16.39 -6.04 -4.30
N GLY A 68 -15.86 -6.93 -5.12
CA GLY A 68 -15.52 -6.65 -6.52
C GLY A 68 -14.11 -6.10 -6.73
N MET A 69 -13.39 -5.74 -5.67
CA MET A 69 -11.99 -5.31 -5.73
C MET A 69 -11.04 -6.47 -5.49
N SER A 70 -9.76 -6.30 -5.79
CA SER A 70 -8.76 -7.31 -5.48
C SER A 70 -7.39 -6.70 -5.17
N ASN A 71 -6.57 -7.47 -4.46
CA ASN A 71 -5.19 -7.13 -4.16
C ASN A 71 -4.24 -8.28 -4.50
N TYR A 72 -3.02 -7.96 -4.89
CA TYR A 72 -1.96 -8.93 -5.11
C TYR A 72 -0.61 -8.30 -4.74
N PHE A 73 0.45 -9.08 -4.66
CA PHE A 73 1.77 -8.57 -4.30
C PHE A 73 2.89 -9.30 -5.03
N CYS A 74 4.06 -8.64 -5.09
CA CYS A 74 5.29 -9.23 -5.59
C CYS A 74 6.36 -9.22 -4.49
N TRP A 75 7.16 -10.28 -4.41
CA TRP A 75 8.29 -10.43 -3.50
C TRP A 75 9.25 -11.51 -3.99
N GLY A 76 10.56 -11.33 -3.76
CA GLY A 76 11.58 -12.32 -4.11
C GLY A 76 11.66 -12.64 -5.61
N GLY A 77 11.31 -11.67 -6.48
CA GLY A 77 11.30 -11.81 -7.94
C GLY A 77 10.05 -12.50 -8.52
N LEU A 78 9.06 -12.85 -7.69
CA LEU A 78 7.79 -13.44 -8.11
C LEU A 78 6.61 -12.58 -7.69
N CYS A 79 5.52 -12.63 -8.50
CA CYS A 79 4.25 -11.99 -8.17
C CYS A 79 3.21 -13.06 -7.84
N TYR A 80 2.41 -12.76 -6.83
CA TYR A 80 1.46 -13.68 -6.18
C TYR A 80 0.04 -13.14 -6.34
N GLY A 81 -0.87 -13.96 -6.82
CA GLY A 81 -2.28 -13.59 -7.03
C GLY A 81 -3.02 -13.27 -5.73
N SER A 82 -4.25 -12.78 -5.86
CA SER A 82 -5.07 -12.30 -4.73
C SER A 82 -5.31 -13.36 -3.64
N SER A 83 -5.43 -14.63 -4.00
CA SER A 83 -5.63 -15.73 -3.07
C SER A 83 -4.37 -16.19 -2.32
N THR A 84 -3.18 -15.73 -2.73
CA THR A 84 -1.92 -16.11 -2.07
C THR A 84 -1.67 -15.21 -0.87
N ILE A 85 -1.43 -15.84 0.27
CA ILE A 85 -1.15 -15.15 1.54
C ILE A 85 0.35 -15.02 1.77
N THR A 86 1.13 -16.07 1.50
CA THR A 86 2.57 -16.11 1.83
C THR A 86 3.38 -16.33 0.55
N SER A 87 4.48 -15.60 0.40
CA SER A 87 5.40 -15.78 -0.71
C SER A 87 6.08 -17.15 -0.64
N SER A 88 6.21 -17.81 -1.79
CA SER A 88 6.99 -19.05 -1.91
C SER A 88 8.47 -18.80 -2.17
N ALA A 89 8.81 -17.59 -2.65
CA ALA A 89 10.18 -17.15 -2.81
C ALA A 89 10.58 -16.24 -1.64
N PHE A 90 11.84 -16.27 -1.30
CA PHE A 90 12.45 -15.39 -0.32
C PHE A 90 13.41 -14.39 -1.00
N LEU A 91 13.76 -13.34 -0.27
CA LEU A 91 14.82 -12.41 -0.62
C LEU A 91 15.89 -12.48 0.47
N THR A 92 17.14 -12.78 0.06
CA THR A 92 18.28 -12.80 0.99
C THR A 92 18.76 -11.38 1.23
N LEU A 93 18.77 -10.94 2.50
CA LEU A 93 19.30 -9.65 2.93
C LEU A 93 20.48 -9.86 3.89
N GLN A 94 21.63 -9.31 3.51
CA GLN A 94 22.81 -9.28 4.36
C GLN A 94 22.60 -8.42 5.62
N ALA A 95 23.42 -8.59 6.64
CA ALA A 95 23.42 -7.74 7.82
C ALA A 95 23.50 -6.25 7.45
N GLY A 96 22.53 -5.45 7.88
CA GLY A 96 22.42 -4.02 7.61
C GLY A 96 21.91 -3.65 6.22
N GLN A 97 21.70 -4.62 5.31
CA GLN A 97 21.22 -4.39 3.96
C GLN A 97 19.73 -4.02 3.95
N GLY A 98 19.35 -3.08 3.08
CA GLY A 98 17.95 -2.73 2.76
C GLY A 98 17.64 -3.02 1.30
N ASP A 99 16.37 -3.32 1.02
CA ASP A 99 15.81 -3.44 -0.32
C ASP A 99 14.56 -2.58 -0.43
N ALA A 100 14.46 -1.79 -1.50
CA ALA A 100 13.35 -0.87 -1.78
C ALA A 100 12.68 -1.17 -3.13
N VAL A 101 13.06 -2.28 -3.80
CA VAL A 101 12.63 -2.54 -5.17
C VAL A 101 11.97 -3.92 -5.35
N SER A 102 12.24 -4.86 -4.46
CA SER A 102 11.74 -6.24 -4.61
C SER A 102 10.30 -6.43 -4.13
N PHE A 103 9.78 -5.49 -3.32
CA PHE A 103 8.38 -5.49 -2.92
C PHE A 103 7.54 -4.61 -3.86
N GLY A 104 6.38 -5.12 -4.25
CA GLY A 104 5.31 -4.37 -4.87
C GLY A 104 3.96 -4.83 -4.31
N GLY A 105 3.19 -3.90 -3.77
CA GLY A 105 1.80 -4.12 -3.38
C GLY A 105 0.88 -3.51 -4.43
N TYR A 106 -0.17 -4.23 -4.85
CA TYR A 106 -1.06 -3.81 -5.92
C TYR A 106 -2.51 -3.93 -5.47
N PHE A 107 -3.33 -2.98 -5.90
CA PHE A 107 -4.75 -2.95 -5.60
C PHE A 107 -5.55 -2.52 -6.82
N ASP A 108 -6.51 -3.35 -7.23
CA ASP A 108 -7.40 -3.11 -8.35
C ASP A 108 -8.79 -2.78 -7.83
N ALA A 109 -9.23 -1.54 -8.10
CA ALA A 109 -10.56 -1.06 -7.75
C ALA A 109 -11.61 -1.33 -8.84
N TYR A 110 -11.18 -1.71 -10.06
CA TYR A 110 -12.03 -2.03 -11.22
C TYR A 110 -13.06 -0.94 -11.55
N CYS A 111 -12.67 0.34 -11.49
CA CYS A 111 -13.50 1.53 -11.69
C CYS A 111 -14.52 1.81 -10.57
N ASP A 112 -14.48 1.08 -9.46
CA ASP A 112 -15.35 1.32 -8.32
C ASP A 112 -14.64 2.15 -7.24
N GLN A 113 -15.39 2.97 -6.51
CA GLN A 113 -14.85 3.71 -5.37
C GLN A 113 -14.78 2.81 -4.14
N GLY A 114 -13.68 2.85 -3.43
CA GLY A 114 -13.54 2.08 -2.22
C GLY A 114 -12.18 2.23 -1.54
N ILE A 115 -12.09 1.70 -0.33
CA ILE A 115 -10.87 1.70 0.47
C ILE A 115 -10.48 0.28 0.78
N GLY A 116 -9.32 -0.15 0.26
CA GLY A 116 -8.67 -1.39 0.63
C GLY A 116 -7.63 -1.16 1.72
N ILE A 117 -7.54 -2.07 2.68
CA ILE A 117 -6.52 -2.03 3.73
C ILE A 117 -5.83 -3.39 3.77
N VAL A 118 -4.53 -3.37 3.49
CA VAL A 118 -3.71 -4.59 3.44
C VAL A 118 -2.48 -4.41 4.32
N GLU A 119 -2.22 -5.39 5.15
CA GLU A 119 -1.01 -5.47 5.95
C GLU A 119 -0.04 -6.45 5.29
N TYR A 120 1.22 -6.04 5.18
CA TYR A 120 2.31 -6.88 4.70
C TYR A 120 3.31 -7.08 5.83
N CYS A 121 3.57 -8.34 6.17
CA CYS A 121 4.49 -8.74 7.22
C CYS A 121 5.70 -9.43 6.61
N PHE A 122 6.89 -9.05 7.05
CA PHE A 122 8.15 -9.62 6.62
C PHE A 122 8.82 -10.29 7.80
N TYR A 123 9.36 -11.47 7.60
CA TYR A 123 10.04 -12.23 8.65
C TYR A 123 11.14 -13.13 8.08
N PRO A 124 12.19 -13.43 8.85
CA PRO A 124 13.15 -14.46 8.49
C PRO A 124 12.46 -15.82 8.34
N ASP A 125 12.75 -16.57 7.26
CA ASP A 125 12.22 -17.92 7.06
C ASP A 125 12.52 -18.85 8.25
N SER A 126 13.61 -18.59 8.95
CA SER A 126 14.03 -19.33 10.15
C SER A 126 13.23 -19.01 11.42
N ASP A 127 12.47 -17.88 11.46
CA ASP A 127 11.70 -17.46 12.63
C ASP A 127 10.45 -16.64 12.25
N ILE A 128 9.32 -17.33 12.13
CA ILE A 128 8.02 -16.73 11.81
C ILE A 128 7.52 -15.75 12.89
N ASN A 129 8.07 -15.79 14.12
CA ASN A 129 7.64 -14.89 15.19
C ASN A 129 8.38 -13.54 15.14
N ASP A 130 9.48 -13.44 14.40
CA ASP A 130 10.25 -12.21 14.22
C ASP A 130 9.68 -11.39 13.04
N LYS A 131 8.38 -11.03 13.12
CA LYS A 131 7.65 -10.30 12.08
C LYS A 131 7.77 -8.78 12.25
N SER A 132 8.05 -8.10 11.14
CA SER A 132 7.89 -6.66 11.00
C SER A 132 6.79 -6.38 9.98
N CYS A 133 5.68 -5.76 10.41
CA CYS A 133 4.49 -5.56 9.59
C CYS A 133 4.29 -4.08 9.23
N PHE A 134 3.71 -3.84 8.06
CA PHE A 134 3.37 -2.52 7.57
C PHE A 134 2.00 -2.54 6.91
N THR A 135 1.11 -1.64 7.34
CA THR A 135 -0.25 -1.54 6.80
C THR A 135 -0.33 -0.43 5.77
N ILE A 136 -0.90 -0.75 4.61
CA ILE A 136 -1.14 0.20 3.52
C ILE A 136 -2.64 0.37 3.33
N THR A 137 -3.08 1.62 3.27
CA THR A 137 -4.43 2.00 2.90
C THR A 137 -4.45 2.43 1.44
N TYR A 138 -5.13 1.67 0.58
CA TYR A 138 -5.38 2.01 -0.81
C TYR A 138 -6.70 2.76 -0.90
N ASN A 139 -6.64 4.03 -1.22
CA ASN A 139 -7.83 4.88 -1.31
C ASN A 139 -8.17 5.12 -2.79
N GLY A 140 -9.12 4.35 -3.31
CA GLY A 140 -9.70 4.56 -4.63
C GLY A 140 -10.83 5.58 -4.54
N SER A 141 -10.50 6.86 -4.64
CA SER A 141 -11.50 7.91 -4.83
C SER A 141 -11.37 8.47 -6.23
N ALA A 142 -12.43 8.31 -7.04
CA ALA A 142 -12.50 9.10 -8.26
C ALA A 142 -12.40 10.58 -7.85
N THR A 143 -11.38 11.27 -8.32
CA THR A 143 -11.50 12.72 -8.43
C THR A 143 -12.66 12.91 -9.37
N SER A 144 -13.84 13.23 -8.82
CA SER A 144 -15.00 13.51 -9.66
C SER A 144 -14.58 14.66 -10.58
N ILE A 145 -14.32 14.34 -11.83
CA ILE A 145 -14.59 15.30 -12.88
C ILE A 145 -16.07 15.55 -12.66
N LYS A 146 -16.41 16.73 -12.14
CA LYS A 146 -17.81 17.19 -12.17
C LYS A 146 -18.23 16.92 -13.59
N ASP A 147 -19.22 16.04 -13.74
CA ASP A 147 -19.85 15.79 -15.02
C ASP A 147 -20.29 17.16 -15.49
N TYR A 148 -19.48 17.77 -16.34
CA TYR A 148 -19.93 18.95 -17.06
C TYR A 148 -21.02 18.41 -17.96
N THR A 149 -22.26 18.57 -17.53
CA THR A 149 -23.41 18.31 -18.38
C THR A 149 -23.06 18.91 -19.71
N LEU A 150 -22.74 18.03 -20.65
CA LEU A 150 -22.45 18.44 -22.03
C LEU A 150 -23.54 19.39 -22.45
N VAL A 151 -23.15 20.58 -22.90
CA VAL A 151 -24.06 21.54 -23.50
C VAL A 151 -24.77 20.81 -24.61
N THR A 152 -25.98 20.34 -24.33
CA THR A 152 -26.71 19.45 -25.24
C THR A 152 -27.35 20.20 -26.40
N ASN A 153 -27.38 21.53 -26.34
CA ASN A 153 -27.89 22.37 -27.40
C ASN A 153 -26.99 23.59 -27.59
N VAL A 154 -26.18 23.55 -28.64
CA VAL A 154 -25.53 24.73 -29.20
C VAL A 154 -26.44 25.24 -30.29
N GLY A 155 -26.90 26.48 -30.17
CA GLY A 155 -27.69 27.12 -31.21
C GLY A 155 -26.89 27.35 -32.51
N ASP A 156 -27.57 27.74 -33.56
CA ASP A 156 -26.92 27.99 -34.85
C ASP A 156 -25.89 29.10 -34.76
N PHE A 157 -24.80 28.93 -35.50
CA PHE A 157 -23.78 29.94 -35.66
C PHE A 157 -24.25 31.00 -36.66
N TYR A 158 -24.21 32.27 -36.27
CA TYR A 158 -24.57 33.37 -37.16
C TYR A 158 -23.63 34.56 -36.98
N PRO A 159 -23.40 35.35 -38.02
CA PRO A 159 -23.80 35.10 -39.39
C PRO A 159 -23.01 33.96 -40.02
N ASN A 160 -23.62 33.28 -41.00
CA ASN A 160 -22.93 32.25 -41.78
C ASN A 160 -23.15 32.52 -43.28
N PRO A 161 -22.09 32.88 -44.06
CA PRO A 161 -20.69 32.98 -43.66
C PRO A 161 -20.36 34.19 -42.78
N ALA A 162 -19.41 34.02 -41.83
CA ALA A 162 -18.90 35.08 -40.98
C ALA A 162 -17.78 35.84 -41.68
N SER A 163 -17.78 37.20 -41.53
CA SER A 163 -16.67 38.03 -42.05
C SER A 163 -15.69 38.50 -40.95
N GLU A 164 -16.17 38.69 -39.72
CA GLU A 164 -15.34 39.15 -38.61
C GLU A 164 -15.65 38.45 -37.28
N MET A 165 -16.92 38.17 -36.97
CA MET A 165 -17.37 37.64 -35.69
C MET A 165 -18.49 36.64 -35.85
N VAL A 166 -18.47 35.59 -35.03
CA VAL A 166 -19.51 34.55 -34.97
C VAL A 166 -20.15 34.59 -33.61
N TYR A 167 -21.46 34.56 -33.55
CA TYR A 167 -22.25 34.46 -32.33
C TYR A 167 -22.88 33.07 -32.28
N PHE A 168 -22.94 32.51 -31.05
CA PHE A 168 -23.70 31.30 -30.78
C PHE A 168 -24.34 31.38 -29.39
N THR A 169 -25.43 30.69 -29.23
CA THR A 169 -26.09 30.56 -27.95
C THR A 169 -25.93 29.14 -27.43
N PHE A 170 -25.73 29.00 -26.11
CA PHE A 170 -25.75 27.71 -25.47
C PHE A 170 -26.68 27.76 -24.25
N ASN A 171 -27.39 26.66 -24.01
CA ASN A 171 -28.19 26.47 -22.83
C ASN A 171 -27.41 25.51 -21.91
N GLY A 172 -26.85 26.03 -20.84
CA GLY A 172 -26.18 25.26 -19.78
C GLY A 172 -26.68 25.76 -18.43
N ASN A 173 -26.97 24.85 -17.52
CA ASN A 173 -27.16 25.20 -16.11
C ASN A 173 -25.81 25.48 -15.51
N ALA A 174 -25.57 26.71 -15.04
CA ALA A 174 -24.42 27.01 -14.22
C ALA A 174 -24.55 26.20 -12.93
N ALA A 175 -23.59 25.30 -12.65
CA ALA A 175 -23.51 24.68 -11.35
C ALA A 175 -23.10 25.75 -10.34
N THR A 176 -23.94 26.01 -9.35
CA THR A 176 -23.68 26.84 -8.17
C THR A 176 -22.93 26.02 -7.13
#